data_1d72c00aaa534454fb143148711928df
#
_entry.id   1d72c00aaa534454fb143148711928df
#
_cell.length_a   1.000
_cell.length_b   1.000
_cell.length_c   1.000
_cell.angle_alpha   90.00
_cell.angle_beta   90.00
_cell.angle_gamma   90.00
#
_symmetry.space_group_name_H-M   'P 1'
#
loop_
_entity.id
_entity.type
_entity.pdbx_description
1 polymer ?
#
loop_
_entity_poly.entity_id
_entity_poly.type
_entity_poly.pdbx_seq_one_letter_code
_entity_poly.pdbx_strand_id
1 'polypeptide(L)'
;MAENLQIRLANPEEADRLAEIEAICFPPAEAASHEDVVNRMKTFPENFVVAVKDDQIVGFINGGTTDKPVLPDEFYHDITLHKKDGEIQTVFGLNVIPEYRHQGIAGELVEYFKDLAKERGKKALILTCKEHMILFYESHGLKKLGVADSCHGGATWYDMQIWF
;
A
#
# COMPACT_ATOMS: atom_id res chain seq x y z
N MET A 1 15.20 -11.73 9.78
CA MET A 1 14.99 -10.28 9.87
C MET A 1 16.12 -9.56 9.14
N ALA A 2 15.81 -8.56 8.35
CA ALA A 2 16.83 -7.83 7.61
C ALA A 2 17.63 -6.92 8.55
N GLU A 3 18.93 -7.08 8.60
CA GLU A 3 19.80 -6.20 9.38
C GLU A 3 19.79 -4.79 8.80
N ASN A 4 19.89 -3.78 9.66
CA ASN A 4 19.89 -2.37 9.28
C ASN A 4 18.62 -1.91 8.56
N LEU A 5 17.53 -2.65 8.69
CA LEU A 5 16.23 -2.25 8.13
C LEU A 5 15.56 -1.28 9.09
N GLN A 6 15.15 -0.13 8.55
CA GLN A 6 14.34 0.84 9.26
C GLN A 6 12.99 0.98 8.57
N ILE A 7 11.91 0.88 9.33
CA ILE A 7 10.55 1.15 8.84
C ILE A 7 10.09 2.44 9.50
N ARG A 8 9.65 3.40 8.71
CA ARG A 8 9.21 4.71 9.23
C ARG A 8 8.20 5.37 8.30
N LEU A 9 7.57 6.44 8.77
CA LEU A 9 6.74 7.27 7.91
C LEU A 9 7.62 7.97 6.87
N ALA A 10 7.06 8.19 5.68
CA ALA A 10 7.76 8.91 4.61
C ALA A 10 7.85 10.40 4.94
N ASN A 11 8.88 11.05 4.40
CA ASN A 11 9.00 12.50 4.41
C ASN A 11 8.47 13.05 3.08
N PRO A 12 7.79 14.21 3.08
CA PRO A 12 7.21 14.76 1.83
C PRO A 12 8.21 14.92 0.67
N GLU A 13 9.46 15.24 0.97
CA GLU A 13 10.50 15.40 -0.04
C GLU A 13 10.93 14.10 -0.73
N GLU A 14 10.44 12.95 -0.25
CA GLU A 14 10.79 11.64 -0.80
C GLU A 14 9.86 11.20 -1.94
N ALA A 15 8.87 12.01 -2.30
CA ALA A 15 7.85 11.64 -3.29
C ALA A 15 8.43 11.14 -4.62
N ASP A 16 9.49 11.78 -5.13
CA ASP A 16 10.09 11.38 -6.41
C ASP A 16 10.69 9.99 -6.34
N ARG A 17 11.35 9.65 -5.22
CA ARG A 17 11.90 8.30 -5.02
C ARG A 17 10.78 7.26 -4.95
N LEU A 18 9.68 7.57 -4.29
CA LEU A 18 8.55 6.66 -4.20
C LEU A 18 7.90 6.43 -5.57
N ALA A 19 7.77 7.49 -6.38
CA ALA A 19 7.26 7.35 -7.74
C ALA A 19 8.18 6.48 -8.61
N GLU A 20 9.49 6.60 -8.45
CA GLU A 20 10.47 5.75 -9.13
C GLU A 20 10.30 4.28 -8.75
N ILE A 21 10.16 4.00 -7.45
CA ILE A 21 9.95 2.63 -6.95
C ILE A 21 8.65 2.04 -7.49
N GLU A 22 7.57 2.83 -7.50
CA GLU A 22 6.28 2.39 -8.05
C GLU A 22 6.43 1.96 -9.51
N ALA A 23 7.16 2.75 -10.32
CA ALA A 23 7.39 2.44 -11.73
C ALA A 23 8.25 1.18 -11.91
N ILE A 24 9.18 0.92 -11.00
CA ILE A 24 10.01 -0.28 -11.03
C ILE A 24 9.18 -1.54 -10.68
N CYS A 25 8.30 -1.42 -9.67
CA CYS A 25 7.63 -2.58 -9.09
C CYS A 25 6.39 -3.05 -9.84
N PHE A 26 5.76 -2.18 -10.64
CA PHE A 26 4.52 -2.51 -11.33
C PHE A 26 4.61 -2.29 -12.83
N PRO A 27 3.89 -3.12 -13.65
CA PRO A 27 3.77 -2.87 -15.07
C PRO A 27 3.14 -1.49 -15.33
N PRO A 28 3.45 -0.82 -16.45
CA PRO A 28 2.89 0.51 -16.74
C PRO A 28 1.36 0.59 -16.66
N ALA A 29 0.65 -0.49 -17.00
CA ALA A 29 -0.81 -0.51 -16.94
C ALA A 29 -1.36 -0.52 -15.49
N GLU A 30 -0.53 -0.86 -14.50
CA GLU A 30 -0.93 -0.98 -13.10
C GLU A 30 -0.28 0.08 -12.21
N ALA A 31 0.90 0.57 -12.57
CA ALA A 31 1.63 1.52 -11.75
C ALA A 31 0.89 2.86 -11.65
N ALA A 32 0.87 3.43 -10.44
CA ALA A 32 0.46 4.82 -10.29
C ALA A 32 1.47 5.71 -11.02
N SER A 33 0.99 6.77 -11.67
CA SER A 33 1.87 7.72 -12.34
C SER A 33 2.69 8.51 -11.32
N HIS A 34 3.78 9.16 -11.79
CA HIS A 34 4.54 10.09 -10.96
C HIS A 34 3.62 11.16 -10.34
N GLU A 35 2.74 11.73 -11.16
CA GLU A 35 1.78 12.73 -10.71
C GLU A 35 0.85 12.19 -9.63
N ASP A 36 0.34 10.96 -9.79
CA ASP A 36 -0.53 10.34 -8.79
C ASP A 36 0.20 10.17 -7.46
N VAL A 37 1.43 9.69 -7.47
CA VAL A 37 2.23 9.50 -6.26
C VAL A 37 2.47 10.84 -5.57
N VAL A 38 2.86 11.86 -6.32
CA VAL A 38 3.10 13.20 -5.78
C VAL A 38 1.82 13.78 -5.16
N ASN A 39 0.68 13.62 -5.84
CA ASN A 39 -0.61 14.12 -5.33
C ASN A 39 -1.02 13.40 -4.06
N ARG A 40 -0.82 12.08 -3.98
CA ARG A 40 -1.07 11.31 -2.76
C ARG A 40 -0.19 11.80 -1.61
N MET A 41 1.09 12.04 -1.86
CA MET A 41 2.03 12.53 -0.85
C MET A 41 1.68 13.92 -0.34
N LYS A 42 1.08 14.76 -1.18
CA LYS A 42 0.59 16.08 -0.76
C LYS A 42 -0.69 15.97 0.08
N THR A 43 -1.52 14.98 -0.22
CA THR A 43 -2.85 14.84 0.39
C THR A 43 -2.81 14.03 1.69
N PHE A 44 -2.10 12.89 1.71
CA PHE A 44 -2.01 12.03 2.90
C PHE A 44 -0.60 11.47 3.11
N PRO A 45 0.40 12.36 3.33
CA PRO A 45 1.77 11.90 3.58
C PRO A 45 1.87 10.96 4.79
N GLU A 46 0.99 11.11 5.77
CA GLU A 46 0.91 10.27 6.97
C GLU A 46 0.52 8.82 6.65
N ASN A 47 0.02 8.56 5.46
CA ASN A 47 -0.36 7.21 5.02
C ASN A 47 0.68 6.56 4.11
N PHE A 48 1.91 7.05 4.15
CA PHE A 48 3.04 6.46 3.44
C PHE A 48 4.06 5.97 4.46
N VAL A 49 4.39 4.69 4.38
CA VAL A 49 5.40 4.05 5.23
C VAL A 49 6.49 3.50 4.34
N VAL A 50 7.74 3.82 4.64
CA VAL A 50 8.90 3.43 3.83
C VAL A 50 9.79 2.44 4.57
N ALA A 51 10.45 1.59 3.79
CA ALA A 51 11.51 0.71 4.27
C ALA A 51 12.84 1.25 3.78
N VAL A 52 13.75 1.51 4.71
CA VAL A 52 15.08 2.05 4.43
C VAL A 52 16.11 1.00 4.77
N LYS A 53 17.00 0.69 3.82
CA LYS A 53 18.10 -0.23 4.01
C LYS A 53 19.28 0.26 3.17
N ASP A 54 20.51 0.11 3.70
CA ASP A 54 21.72 0.59 3.02
C ASP A 54 21.62 2.07 2.64
N ASP A 55 21.07 2.88 3.56
CA ASP A 55 20.89 4.34 3.40
C ASP A 55 20.01 4.75 2.21
N GLN A 56 19.15 3.84 1.72
CA GLN A 56 18.21 4.16 0.64
C GLN A 56 16.84 3.58 0.91
N ILE A 57 15.81 4.21 0.35
CA ILE A 57 14.46 3.66 0.38
C ILE A 57 14.40 2.50 -0.62
N VAL A 58 14.03 1.31 -0.13
CA VAL A 58 13.96 0.10 -0.94
C VAL A 58 12.54 -0.44 -1.11
N GLY A 59 11.58 0.16 -0.43
CA GLY A 59 10.18 -0.23 -0.55
C GLY A 59 9.27 0.72 0.19
N PHE A 60 7.97 0.61 -0.06
CA PHE A 60 6.98 1.39 0.67
C PHE A 60 5.58 0.80 0.53
N ILE A 61 4.69 1.20 1.44
CA ILE A 61 3.28 0.88 1.41
C ILE A 61 2.49 2.17 1.59
N ASN A 62 1.36 2.30 0.89
CA ASN A 62 0.52 3.49 0.98
C ASN A 62 -0.95 3.17 0.70
N GLY A 63 -1.82 4.09 1.12
CA GLY A 63 -3.23 4.01 0.81
C GLY A 63 -4.02 5.14 1.44
N GLY A 64 -5.16 5.47 0.83
CA GLY A 64 -6.08 6.46 1.38
C GLY A 64 -6.99 5.86 2.45
N THR A 65 -7.80 6.70 3.06
CA THR A 65 -8.81 6.27 4.04
C THR A 65 -10.20 6.59 3.53
N THR A 66 -11.18 5.79 3.93
CA THR A 66 -12.58 5.88 3.48
C THR A 66 -13.51 5.37 4.58
N ASP A 67 -14.81 5.60 4.43
CA ASP A 67 -15.79 5.10 5.39
C ASP A 67 -16.41 3.77 4.98
N LYS A 68 -16.24 3.35 3.72
CA LYS A 68 -16.85 2.13 3.20
C LYS A 68 -15.80 1.06 2.96
N PRO A 69 -16.10 -0.21 3.25
CA PRO A 69 -15.12 -1.29 3.06
C PRO A 69 -15.04 -1.75 1.60
N VAL A 70 -14.91 -0.80 0.68
CA VAL A 70 -14.76 -1.05 -0.75
C VAL A 70 -13.62 -0.19 -1.30
N LEU A 71 -12.92 -0.71 -2.29
CA LEU A 71 -11.79 -0.03 -2.92
C LEU A 71 -12.04 0.04 -4.44
N PRO A 72 -12.82 1.03 -4.91
CA PRO A 72 -13.07 1.18 -6.34
C PRO A 72 -11.84 1.66 -7.09
N ASP A 73 -11.75 1.32 -8.38
CA ASP A 73 -10.59 1.69 -9.21
C ASP A 73 -10.34 3.20 -9.24
N GLU A 74 -11.40 4.01 -9.28
CA GLU A 74 -11.26 5.46 -9.32
C GLU A 74 -10.54 6.04 -8.10
N PHE A 75 -10.55 5.34 -6.96
CA PHE A 75 -9.86 5.82 -5.75
C PHE A 75 -8.34 5.90 -5.95
N TYR A 76 -7.78 5.03 -6.80
CA TYR A 76 -6.34 5.04 -7.08
C TYR A 76 -5.88 6.32 -7.77
N HIS A 77 -6.78 7.02 -8.48
CA HIS A 77 -6.46 8.17 -9.31
C HIS A 77 -7.13 9.46 -8.85
N ASP A 78 -8.12 9.37 -7.97
CA ASP A 78 -8.90 10.52 -7.51
C ASP A 78 -8.73 10.71 -6.02
N ILE A 79 -7.80 11.58 -5.64
CA ILE A 79 -7.48 11.87 -4.24
C ILE A 79 -8.64 12.55 -3.50
N THR A 80 -9.61 13.12 -4.23
CA THR A 80 -10.78 13.74 -3.58
C THR A 80 -11.69 12.70 -2.92
N LEU A 81 -11.54 11.41 -3.27
CA LEU A 81 -12.26 10.33 -2.63
C LEU A 81 -11.66 9.94 -1.27
N HIS A 82 -10.44 10.39 -0.99
CA HIS A 82 -9.81 10.18 0.31
C HIS A 82 -10.55 10.99 1.38
N LYS A 83 -10.89 10.32 2.47
CA LYS A 83 -11.51 10.95 3.63
C LYS A 83 -10.57 10.80 4.82
N LYS A 84 -10.00 11.91 5.27
CA LYS A 84 -8.96 11.91 6.32
C LYS A 84 -9.41 11.19 7.59
N ASP A 85 -10.66 11.39 8.00
CA ASP A 85 -11.23 10.77 9.19
C ASP A 85 -11.96 9.45 8.88
N GLY A 86 -11.76 8.90 7.69
CA GLY A 86 -12.36 7.64 7.28
C GLY A 86 -12.00 6.52 8.24
N GLU A 87 -12.95 5.62 8.49
CA GLU A 87 -12.79 4.52 9.45
C GLU A 87 -12.02 3.33 8.89
N ILE A 88 -11.82 3.29 7.58
CA ILE A 88 -11.20 2.16 6.86
C ILE A 88 -9.91 2.62 6.23
N GLN A 89 -8.81 1.92 6.53
CA GLN A 89 -7.53 2.13 5.87
C GLN A 89 -7.46 1.24 4.63
N THR A 90 -7.18 1.82 3.47
CA THR A 90 -6.93 1.04 2.26
C THR A 90 -5.43 0.87 2.03
N VAL A 91 -5.06 -0.07 1.17
CA VAL A 91 -3.71 -0.21 0.63
C VAL A 91 -3.81 -0.04 -0.88
N PHE A 92 -3.17 1.00 -1.41
CA PHE A 92 -3.07 1.23 -2.86
C PHE A 92 -1.92 0.43 -3.47
N GLY A 93 -0.84 0.25 -2.74
CA GLY A 93 0.31 -0.48 -3.23
C GLY A 93 1.27 -0.87 -2.13
N LEU A 94 1.92 -2.00 -2.34
CA LEU A 94 3.01 -2.52 -1.51
C LEU A 94 4.17 -2.79 -2.46
N ASN A 95 5.29 -2.14 -2.23
CA ASN A 95 6.42 -2.10 -3.15
C ASN A 95 7.72 -2.49 -2.45
N VAL A 96 8.48 -3.41 -3.04
CA VAL A 96 9.88 -3.67 -2.67
C VAL A 96 10.65 -3.84 -3.97
N ILE A 97 11.74 -3.08 -4.15
CA ILE A 97 12.52 -3.20 -5.38
C ILE A 97 13.13 -4.61 -5.51
N PRO A 98 13.30 -5.12 -6.74
CA PRO A 98 13.70 -6.52 -6.95
C PRO A 98 14.93 -6.96 -6.16
N GLU A 99 15.96 -6.11 -6.04
CA GLU A 99 17.23 -6.44 -5.39
C GLU A 99 17.06 -6.74 -3.89
N TYR A 100 15.95 -6.28 -3.28
CA TYR A 100 15.71 -6.42 -1.84
C TYR A 100 14.54 -7.36 -1.51
N ARG A 101 14.00 -8.05 -2.51
CA ARG A 101 12.90 -9.02 -2.31
C ARG A 101 13.41 -10.29 -1.61
N HIS A 102 12.45 -11.06 -1.06
CA HIS A 102 12.72 -12.32 -0.36
C HIS A 102 13.55 -12.15 0.92
N GLN A 103 13.47 -10.98 1.55
CA GLN A 103 14.17 -10.67 2.81
C GLN A 103 13.19 -10.32 3.94
N GLY A 104 11.88 -10.44 3.71
CA GLY A 104 10.87 -10.14 4.73
C GLY A 104 10.47 -8.68 4.82
N ILE A 105 10.95 -7.82 3.93
CA ILE A 105 10.68 -6.38 3.98
C ILE A 105 9.20 -6.07 3.74
N ALA A 106 8.58 -6.74 2.77
CA ALA A 106 7.15 -6.56 2.49
C ALA A 106 6.30 -6.88 3.72
N GLY A 107 6.61 -7.97 4.42
CA GLY A 107 5.91 -8.34 5.64
C GLY A 107 6.07 -7.30 6.74
N GLU A 108 7.27 -6.76 6.91
CA GLU A 108 7.53 -5.68 7.88
C GLU A 108 6.70 -4.44 7.57
N LEU A 109 6.59 -4.07 6.30
CA LEU A 109 5.77 -2.93 5.87
C LEU A 109 4.29 -3.17 6.18
N VAL A 110 3.78 -4.36 5.88
CA VAL A 110 2.38 -4.70 6.15
C VAL A 110 2.08 -4.66 7.64
N GLU A 111 2.94 -5.26 8.48
CA GLU A 111 2.72 -5.26 9.93
C GLU A 111 2.79 -3.86 10.52
N TYR A 112 3.72 -3.04 10.09
CA TYR A 112 3.80 -1.65 10.54
C TYR A 112 2.53 -0.88 10.16
N PHE A 113 2.06 -1.06 8.93
CA PHE A 113 0.87 -0.36 8.44
C PHE A 113 -0.41 -0.80 9.16
N LYS A 114 -0.53 -2.08 9.47
CA LYS A 114 -1.63 -2.62 10.29
C LYS A 114 -1.63 -1.99 11.69
N ASP A 115 -0.46 -1.99 12.34
CA ASP A 115 -0.33 -1.42 13.68
C ASP A 115 -0.66 0.07 13.68
N LEU A 116 -0.21 0.80 12.66
CA LEU A 116 -0.51 2.21 12.50
C LEU A 116 -2.01 2.45 12.37
N ALA A 117 -2.69 1.63 11.56
CA ALA A 117 -4.15 1.74 11.39
C ALA A 117 -4.87 1.49 12.72
N LYS A 118 -4.46 0.47 13.47
CA LYS A 118 -5.03 0.19 14.80
C LYS A 118 -4.84 1.35 15.76
N GLU A 119 -3.63 1.91 15.82
CA GLU A 119 -3.32 3.05 16.69
C GLU A 119 -4.18 4.27 16.36
N ARG A 120 -4.52 4.45 15.08
CA ARG A 120 -5.36 5.55 14.61
C ARG A 120 -6.86 5.28 14.78
N GLY A 121 -7.23 4.15 15.37
CA GLY A 121 -8.63 3.79 15.61
C GLY A 121 -9.38 3.34 14.36
N LYS A 122 -8.69 2.94 13.31
CA LYS A 122 -9.35 2.41 12.11
C LYS A 122 -9.99 1.07 12.45
N LYS A 123 -11.12 0.78 11.79
CA LYS A 123 -11.88 -0.45 12.02
C LYS A 123 -11.36 -1.62 11.19
N ALA A 124 -10.74 -1.33 10.05
CA ALA A 124 -10.28 -2.37 9.13
C ALA A 124 -9.15 -1.86 8.25
N LEU A 125 -8.42 -2.82 7.68
CA LEU A 125 -7.47 -2.62 6.59
C LEU A 125 -7.97 -3.44 5.42
N ILE A 126 -8.13 -2.80 4.25
CA ILE A 126 -8.63 -3.47 3.05
C ILE A 126 -7.71 -3.22 1.87
N LEU A 127 -7.68 -4.18 0.96
CA LEU A 127 -6.92 -4.06 -0.27
C LEU A 127 -7.47 -4.99 -1.35
N THR A 128 -6.98 -4.82 -2.58
CA THR A 128 -7.13 -5.81 -3.64
C THR A 128 -5.75 -6.31 -4.03
N CYS A 129 -5.66 -7.58 -4.38
CA CYS A 129 -4.39 -8.17 -4.81
C CYS A 129 -4.61 -9.21 -5.91
N LYS A 130 -3.54 -9.52 -6.63
CA LYS A 130 -3.52 -10.61 -7.59
C LYS A 130 -3.45 -11.95 -6.86
N GLU A 131 -3.82 -13.03 -7.55
CA GLU A 131 -3.91 -14.37 -6.97
C GLU A 131 -2.62 -14.79 -6.26
N HIS A 132 -1.46 -14.51 -6.84
CA HIS A 132 -0.17 -14.94 -6.28
C HIS A 132 0.17 -14.26 -4.94
N MET A 133 -0.55 -13.22 -4.55
CA MET A 133 -0.34 -12.51 -3.28
C MET A 133 -1.33 -12.92 -2.18
N ILE A 134 -2.33 -13.73 -2.50
CA ILE A 134 -3.36 -14.10 -1.53
C ILE A 134 -2.76 -14.77 -0.29
N LEU A 135 -1.91 -15.77 -0.46
CA LEU A 135 -1.30 -16.48 0.67
C LEU A 135 -0.43 -15.56 1.52
N PHE A 136 0.28 -14.63 0.89
CA PHE A 136 1.08 -13.65 1.61
C PHE A 136 0.20 -12.81 2.54
N TYR A 137 -0.90 -12.24 2.02
CA TYR A 137 -1.79 -11.41 2.84
C TYR A 137 -2.54 -12.24 3.87
N GLU A 138 -2.90 -13.49 3.56
CA GLU A 138 -3.52 -14.38 4.55
C GLU A 138 -2.57 -14.64 5.72
N SER A 139 -1.27 -14.74 5.46
CA SER A 139 -0.28 -14.93 6.52
C SER A 139 -0.19 -13.71 7.46
N HIS A 140 -0.70 -12.57 7.02
CA HIS A 140 -0.78 -11.34 7.82
C HIS A 140 -2.19 -11.08 8.38
N GLY A 141 -3.06 -12.07 8.32
CA GLY A 141 -4.38 -12.02 8.96
C GLY A 141 -5.51 -11.50 8.10
N LEU A 142 -5.25 -11.15 6.84
CA LEU A 142 -6.32 -10.71 5.95
C LEU A 142 -7.07 -11.92 5.40
N LYS A 143 -8.37 -11.75 5.15
CA LYS A 143 -9.23 -12.79 4.59
C LYS A 143 -9.61 -12.44 3.16
N LYS A 144 -9.56 -13.44 2.27
CA LYS A 144 -10.04 -13.30 0.90
C LYS A 144 -11.57 -13.30 0.90
N LEU A 145 -12.18 -12.29 0.29
CA LEU A 145 -13.63 -12.20 0.17
C LEU A 145 -14.15 -12.68 -1.18
N GLY A 146 -13.29 -12.67 -2.21
CA GLY A 146 -13.68 -13.09 -3.55
C GLY A 146 -13.08 -12.18 -4.61
N VAL A 147 -13.53 -12.35 -5.84
CA VAL A 147 -13.09 -11.53 -6.97
C VAL A 147 -13.62 -10.11 -6.81
N ALA A 148 -12.71 -9.13 -6.90
CA ALA A 148 -13.07 -7.72 -6.80
C ALA A 148 -13.69 -7.21 -8.11
N ASP A 149 -14.43 -6.10 -8.02
CA ASP A 149 -14.96 -5.41 -9.22
C ASP A 149 -13.88 -4.66 -9.99
N SER A 150 -12.62 -4.71 -9.52
CA SER A 150 -11.50 -4.05 -10.16
C SER A 150 -11.13 -4.73 -11.47
N CYS A 151 -10.86 -3.93 -12.50
CA CYS A 151 -10.28 -4.41 -13.77
C CYS A 151 -8.93 -3.73 -14.04
N HIS A 152 -8.30 -3.20 -13.02
CA HIS A 152 -7.05 -2.45 -13.07
C HIS A 152 -5.97 -3.22 -13.85
N GLY A 153 -5.44 -2.62 -14.91
CA GLY A 153 -4.44 -3.26 -15.77
C GLY A 153 -4.93 -4.50 -16.51
N GLY A 154 -6.25 -4.74 -16.58
CA GLY A 154 -6.82 -5.94 -17.23
C GLY A 154 -6.61 -7.23 -16.45
N ALA A 155 -6.10 -7.17 -15.22
CA ALA A 155 -5.87 -8.33 -14.38
C ALA A 155 -7.09 -8.67 -13.53
N THR A 156 -7.11 -9.90 -12.99
CA THR A 156 -8.09 -10.30 -11.99
C THR A 156 -7.56 -9.96 -10.61
N TRP A 157 -8.38 -9.25 -9.83
CA TRP A 157 -8.03 -8.80 -8.49
C TRP A 157 -8.98 -9.44 -7.47
N TYR A 158 -8.48 -9.64 -6.25
CA TYR A 158 -9.23 -10.26 -5.15
C TYR A 158 -9.30 -9.31 -3.97
N ASP A 159 -10.50 -9.15 -3.39
CA ASP A 159 -10.68 -8.37 -2.18
C ASP A 159 -10.12 -9.11 -0.97
N MET A 160 -9.31 -8.41 -0.19
CA MET A 160 -8.74 -8.93 1.06
C MET A 160 -9.01 -7.93 2.18
N GLN A 161 -9.43 -8.41 3.34
CA GLN A 161 -9.76 -7.52 4.47
C GLN A 161 -9.33 -8.15 5.80
N ILE A 162 -8.95 -7.28 6.74
CA ILE A 162 -8.83 -7.63 8.16
C ILE A 162 -9.58 -6.57 8.97
N TRP A 163 -10.44 -7.03 9.86
CA TRP A 163 -11.19 -6.15 10.77
C TRP A 163 -10.56 -6.23 12.15
N PHE A 164 -10.35 -5.08 12.75
CA PHE A 164 -9.69 -4.95 14.05
C PHE A 164 -10.67 -5.02 15.21
#